data_5a2cf4a9e9d6f629032084f46d5959ea
#
_entry.id   5a2cf4a9e9d6f629032084f46d5959ea
#
_cell.length_a   1.000
_cell.length_b   1.000
_cell.length_c   1.000
_cell.angle_alpha   90.00
_cell.angle_beta   90.00
_cell.angle_gamma   90.00
#
_symmetry.space_group_name_H-M   'P 1'
#
loop_
_entity.id
_entity.type
_entity.pdbx_description
1 polymer ?
#
loop_
_entity_poly.entity_id
_entity_poly.type
_entity_poly.pdbx_seq_one_letter_code
_entity_poly.pdbx_strand_id
1 'polypeptide(L)'
;MERLENITRRQLLGLGAVAAGSLLIPSIAYAASPENNEREGDGFIHRATITNKEGEVLASTETNLLTRSIENDIKLIESLTETINEDGSATLDYSVKAVKANKTRESALDETVLYEIKYTPTYYKTNGNICITKVYGMARKKVSYASFQGKKAVTAHQGIAGSDKCHVEALFTTESKTITTGFDQIPYVKSSDSNGMVANGGECSATLYVSGMGEQIIRAELYL
;
A
#
# COMPACT_ATOMS: atom_id res chain seq x y z
N MET A 1 19.35 44.90 1.51
CA MET A 1 18.15 44.21 2.09
C MET A 1 17.56 43.34 0.99
N GLU A 2 18.07 42.13 0.87
CA GLU A 2 17.63 41.18 -0.17
C GLU A 2 16.40 40.42 0.33
N ARG A 3 15.41 40.35 -0.53
CA ARG A 3 14.17 39.56 -0.30
C ARG A 3 14.51 38.07 -0.33
N LEU A 4 14.30 37.39 0.78
CA LEU A 4 14.22 35.92 0.83
C LEU A 4 12.94 35.51 0.07
N GLU A 5 13.13 35.00 -1.13
CA GLU A 5 12.05 34.38 -1.89
C GLU A 5 11.59 33.11 -1.18
N ASN A 6 10.29 32.99 -1.00
CA ASN A 6 9.64 31.81 -0.44
C ASN A 6 9.90 30.58 -1.34
N ILE A 7 10.87 29.78 -0.97
CA ILE A 7 11.05 28.45 -1.54
C ILE A 7 9.89 27.59 -1.02
N THR A 8 8.98 27.25 -1.91
CA THR A 8 7.86 26.39 -1.59
C THR A 8 8.38 25.00 -1.20
N ARG A 9 7.81 24.39 -0.17
CA ARG A 9 8.15 23.05 0.36
C ARG A 9 8.28 21.93 -0.69
N ARG A 10 7.73 22.13 -1.88
CA ARG A 10 7.84 21.22 -3.02
C ARG A 10 9.26 21.14 -3.63
N GLN A 11 10.11 22.12 -3.42
CA GLN A 11 11.46 22.14 -3.99
C GLN A 11 12.53 21.53 -3.08
N LEU A 12 12.22 21.34 -1.77
CA LEU A 12 13.19 20.78 -0.82
C LEU A 12 13.25 19.24 -0.80
N LEU A 13 12.27 18.56 -1.41
CA LEU A 13 12.19 17.10 -1.44
C LEU A 13 12.86 16.47 -2.67
N GLY A 14 13.48 17.27 -3.53
CA GLY A 14 14.10 16.81 -4.78
C GLY A 14 15.61 16.54 -4.74
N LEU A 15 16.30 16.77 -3.62
CA LEU A 15 17.76 16.68 -3.54
C LEU A 15 18.19 15.74 -2.41
N GLY A 16 18.32 14.47 -2.72
CA GLY A 16 19.04 13.55 -1.84
C GLY A 16 18.69 12.09 -2.01
N ALA A 17 19.20 11.47 -3.05
CA ALA A 17 19.55 10.04 -3.01
C ALA A 17 20.34 9.67 -4.27
N VAL A 18 21.66 9.63 -4.17
CA VAL A 18 22.51 8.84 -5.05
C VAL A 18 23.46 8.06 -4.14
N ALA A 19 23.29 6.78 -4.03
CA ALA A 19 24.30 5.72 -4.10
C ALA A 19 23.85 4.45 -3.38
N ALA A 20 24.02 3.40 -4.11
CA ALA A 20 24.13 1.98 -3.75
C ALA A 20 22.95 1.12 -4.23
N GLY A 21 23.25 0.37 -5.25
CA GLY A 21 22.67 -0.79 -5.94
C GLY A 21 21.66 -1.69 -5.24
N SER A 22 20.65 -1.15 -4.63
CA SER A 22 19.41 -1.82 -4.30
C SER A 22 18.34 -1.28 -5.24
N LEU A 23 17.50 -2.14 -5.77
CA LEU A 23 16.29 -1.75 -6.48
C LEU A 23 15.47 -0.86 -5.53
N LEU A 24 15.77 0.44 -5.56
CA LEU A 24 14.94 1.45 -4.95
C LEU A 24 13.62 1.43 -5.74
N ILE A 25 12.63 0.71 -5.23
CA ILE A 25 11.25 1.06 -5.48
C ILE A 25 11.15 2.49 -4.96
N PRO A 26 10.92 3.50 -5.82
CA PRO A 26 10.86 4.87 -5.33
C PRO A 26 9.78 4.92 -4.26
N SER A 27 10.18 5.15 -3.02
CA SER A 27 9.24 5.56 -1.99
C SER A 27 8.61 6.84 -2.54
N ILE A 28 7.37 6.74 -2.99
CA ILE A 28 6.61 7.91 -3.41
C ILE A 28 6.53 8.77 -2.15
N ALA A 29 7.32 9.86 -2.15
CA ALA A 29 7.16 10.88 -1.15
C ALA A 29 5.67 11.22 -1.11
N TYR A 30 5.06 11.11 0.06
CA TYR A 30 3.69 11.50 0.31
C TYR A 30 3.48 12.92 -0.21
N ALA A 31 3.07 13.06 -1.46
CA ALA A 31 2.44 14.26 -1.93
C ALA A 31 1.09 14.28 -1.19
N ALA A 32 0.86 15.32 -0.40
CA ALA A 32 -0.40 15.53 0.27
C ALA A 32 -1.53 15.23 -0.72
N SER A 33 -2.26 14.16 -0.45
CA SER A 33 -3.37 13.70 -1.28
C SER A 33 -4.43 14.78 -1.30
N PRO A 34 -5.00 15.12 -2.45
CA PRO A 34 -6.19 15.95 -2.46
C PRO A 34 -7.34 15.12 -1.87
N GLU A 35 -7.97 15.70 -0.86
CA GLU A 35 -9.23 15.30 -0.23
C GLU A 35 -9.39 13.80 0.06
N ASN A 36 -9.10 13.45 1.32
CA ASN A 36 -9.42 12.17 1.93
C ASN A 36 -10.91 11.86 1.73
N ASN A 37 -11.22 10.94 0.84
CA ASN A 37 -12.46 10.19 0.92
C ASN A 37 -12.31 9.18 2.08
N GLU A 38 -12.36 9.68 3.32
CA GLU A 38 -12.67 8.83 4.46
C GLU A 38 -14.03 8.20 4.16
N ARG A 39 -14.06 6.89 3.95
CA ARG A 39 -15.31 6.16 4.14
C ARG A 39 -15.65 6.34 5.61
N GLU A 40 -16.68 7.15 5.90
CA GLU A 40 -17.23 7.34 7.24
C GLU A 40 -17.46 5.96 7.86
N GLY A 41 -16.62 5.54 8.81
CA GLY A 41 -16.81 4.28 9.53
C GLY A 41 -15.58 3.78 10.27
N ASP A 42 -14.43 3.70 9.63
CA ASP A 42 -13.37 2.84 10.16
C ASP A 42 -12.18 3.60 10.76
N GLY A 43 -11.98 4.87 10.42
CA GLY A 43 -10.84 5.67 10.88
C GLY A 43 -9.50 5.17 10.34
N PHE A 44 -9.49 4.24 9.38
CA PHE A 44 -8.33 3.69 8.72
C PHE A 44 -8.19 4.27 7.31
N ILE A 45 -6.95 4.55 6.90
CA ILE A 45 -6.64 4.91 5.53
C ILE A 45 -6.18 3.64 4.82
N HIS A 46 -6.90 3.21 3.81
CA HIS A 46 -6.48 2.08 2.99
C HIS A 46 -6.55 2.43 1.50
N ARG A 47 -5.58 1.95 0.76
CA ARG A 47 -5.45 2.22 -0.66
C ARG A 47 -4.79 1.06 -1.37
N ALA A 48 -5.27 0.77 -2.57
CA ALA A 48 -4.56 -0.10 -3.48
C ALA A 48 -4.33 0.56 -4.82
N THR A 49 -3.17 0.33 -5.41
CA THR A 49 -2.80 0.85 -6.73
C THR A 49 -2.15 -0.22 -7.58
N ILE A 50 -2.43 -0.17 -8.87
CA ILE A 50 -1.68 -0.88 -9.90
C ILE A 50 -1.06 0.17 -10.80
N THR A 51 0.25 0.10 -11.00
CA THR A 51 0.97 0.95 -11.95
C THR A 51 1.69 0.09 -12.98
N ASN A 52 1.94 0.66 -14.16
CA ASN A 52 2.89 0.07 -15.11
C ASN A 52 4.34 0.37 -14.66
N LYS A 53 5.33 -0.12 -15.41
CA LYS A 53 6.75 0.10 -15.08
C LYS A 53 7.18 1.57 -15.21
N GLU A 54 6.46 2.37 -15.97
CA GLU A 54 6.66 3.81 -16.14
C GLU A 54 6.07 4.62 -14.98
N GLY A 55 5.32 3.98 -14.07
CA GLY A 55 4.67 4.61 -12.91
C GLY A 55 3.28 5.17 -13.20
N GLU A 56 2.72 4.93 -14.39
CA GLU A 56 1.35 5.34 -14.69
C GLU A 56 0.35 4.47 -13.96
N VAL A 57 -0.65 5.07 -13.33
CA VAL A 57 -1.70 4.37 -12.59
C VAL A 57 -2.66 3.70 -13.55
N LEU A 58 -2.71 2.38 -13.53
CA LEU A 58 -3.64 1.56 -14.31
C LEU A 58 -4.97 1.34 -13.59
N ALA A 59 -4.94 1.23 -12.26
CA ALA A 59 -6.11 1.13 -11.40
C ALA A 59 -5.79 1.61 -9.99
N SER A 60 -6.78 2.18 -9.29
CA SER A 60 -6.66 2.61 -7.89
C SER A 60 -8.01 2.50 -7.19
N THR A 61 -8.00 2.22 -5.87
CA THR A 61 -9.20 2.25 -5.03
C THR A 61 -9.50 3.63 -4.47
N GLU A 62 -8.53 4.55 -4.48
CA GLU A 62 -8.66 5.92 -3.96
C GLU A 62 -9.60 6.80 -4.79
N THR A 63 -9.76 6.46 -6.05
CA THR A 63 -10.60 7.21 -6.96
C THR A 63 -11.81 6.38 -7.38
N ASN A 64 -13.01 6.84 -7.03
CA ASN A 64 -14.24 6.56 -7.79
C ASN A 64 -14.16 7.10 -9.25
N LEU A 65 -13.04 7.63 -9.64
CA LEU A 65 -12.66 7.83 -11.01
C LEU A 65 -12.41 6.44 -11.58
N LEU A 66 -13.44 5.90 -12.20
CA LEU A 66 -13.31 5.06 -13.37
C LEU A 66 -12.36 5.81 -14.34
N THR A 67 -11.08 5.85 -14.03
CA THR A 67 -10.06 6.10 -15.03
C THR A 67 -10.18 4.88 -15.93
N ARG A 68 -11.09 4.98 -16.89
CA ARG A 68 -11.10 4.14 -18.06
C ARG A 68 -9.73 4.31 -18.71
N SER A 69 -8.78 3.52 -18.25
CA SER A 69 -7.71 3.10 -19.12
C SER A 69 -8.41 2.37 -20.26
N ILE A 70 -8.47 3.00 -21.41
CA ILE A 70 -9.22 2.55 -22.58
C ILE A 70 -8.75 1.17 -23.08
N GLU A 71 -7.64 0.64 -22.56
CA GLU A 71 -7.03 -0.62 -23.00
C GLU A 71 -7.02 -1.78 -22.00
N ASN A 72 -7.15 -1.52 -20.70
CA ASN A 72 -7.08 -2.59 -19.69
C ASN A 72 -8.28 -2.51 -18.74
N ASP A 73 -9.33 -3.32 -18.98
CA ASP A 73 -10.49 -3.46 -18.11
C ASP A 73 -10.12 -4.11 -16.77
N ILE A 74 -9.14 -3.53 -16.02
CA ILE A 74 -8.79 -3.99 -14.68
C ILE A 74 -9.60 -3.22 -13.66
N LYS A 75 -10.17 -3.98 -12.70
CA LYS A 75 -10.88 -3.46 -11.54
C LYS A 75 -10.21 -3.98 -10.28
N LEU A 76 -10.14 -3.17 -9.24
CA LEU A 76 -9.73 -3.58 -7.91
C LEU A 76 -10.97 -3.86 -7.06
N ILE A 77 -10.96 -5.01 -6.38
CA ILE A 77 -11.96 -5.38 -5.37
C ILE A 77 -11.21 -5.51 -4.05
N GLU A 78 -11.58 -4.69 -3.09
CA GLU A 78 -10.97 -4.65 -1.77
C GLU A 78 -11.91 -5.18 -0.68
N SER A 79 -11.29 -5.69 0.39
CA SER A 79 -11.97 -6.00 1.65
C SER A 79 -11.09 -5.63 2.83
N LEU A 80 -11.69 -5.07 3.87
CA LEU A 80 -11.05 -4.74 5.13
C LEU A 80 -11.87 -5.35 6.27
N THR A 81 -11.21 -6.09 7.16
CA THR A 81 -11.85 -6.70 8.33
C THR A 81 -10.96 -6.52 9.55
N GLU A 82 -11.51 -5.99 10.63
CA GLU A 82 -10.85 -5.92 11.93
C GLU A 82 -11.26 -7.11 12.79
N THR A 83 -10.30 -7.73 13.47
CA THR A 83 -10.52 -8.81 14.43
C THR A 83 -9.80 -8.47 15.72
N ILE A 84 -10.51 -8.50 16.84
CA ILE A 84 -9.91 -8.41 18.18
C ILE A 84 -9.52 -9.81 18.62
N ASN A 85 -8.25 -9.99 18.92
CA ASN A 85 -7.68 -11.27 19.36
C ASN A 85 -7.89 -11.47 20.88
N GLU A 86 -7.76 -12.71 21.34
CA GLU A 86 -7.92 -13.08 22.76
C GLU A 86 -6.92 -12.38 23.69
N ASP A 87 -5.74 -12.04 23.17
CA ASP A 87 -4.68 -11.31 23.90
C ASP A 87 -4.92 -9.79 23.96
N GLY A 88 -6.02 -9.30 23.40
CA GLY A 88 -6.38 -7.88 23.37
C GLY A 88 -5.70 -7.11 22.23
N SER A 89 -4.90 -7.76 21.39
CA SER A 89 -4.43 -7.13 20.14
C SER A 89 -5.54 -7.07 19.11
N ALA A 90 -5.42 -6.15 18.15
CA ALA A 90 -6.27 -6.10 16.98
C ALA A 90 -5.48 -6.51 15.73
N THR A 91 -6.14 -7.16 14.81
CA THR A 91 -5.60 -7.50 13.48
C THR A 91 -6.51 -6.93 12.41
N LEU A 92 -5.94 -6.15 11.50
CA LEU A 92 -6.63 -5.65 10.31
C LEU A 92 -6.24 -6.47 9.09
N ASP A 93 -7.18 -7.18 8.50
CA ASP A 93 -6.95 -7.94 7.26
C ASP A 93 -7.43 -7.10 6.07
N TYR A 94 -6.49 -6.46 5.38
CA TYR A 94 -6.74 -5.73 4.15
C TYR A 94 -6.33 -6.57 2.95
N SER A 95 -7.27 -6.93 2.11
CA SER A 95 -7.02 -7.70 0.90
C SER A 95 -7.57 -7.03 -0.34
N VAL A 96 -6.84 -7.15 -1.44
CA VAL A 96 -7.17 -6.57 -2.74
C VAL A 96 -7.03 -7.61 -3.82
N LYS A 97 -8.05 -7.75 -4.64
CA LYS A 97 -8.06 -8.61 -5.83
C LYS A 97 -8.08 -7.73 -7.07
N ALA A 98 -7.13 -7.96 -7.98
CA ALA A 98 -7.21 -7.41 -9.31
C ALA A 98 -8.00 -8.35 -10.21
N VAL A 99 -9.07 -7.85 -10.80
CA VAL A 99 -9.94 -8.59 -11.69
C VAL A 99 -9.96 -7.98 -13.07
N LYS A 100 -10.02 -8.83 -14.10
CA LYS A 100 -10.21 -8.41 -15.48
C LYS A 100 -11.63 -8.77 -15.89
N ALA A 101 -12.37 -7.77 -16.41
CA ALA A 101 -13.67 -8.01 -17.01
C ALA A 101 -13.50 -8.69 -18.37
N ASN A 102 -14.07 -9.86 -18.54
CA ASN A 102 -14.13 -10.53 -19.83
C ASN A 102 -15.35 -10.02 -20.59
N LYS A 103 -15.14 -9.29 -21.69
CA LYS A 103 -16.22 -8.88 -22.61
C LYS A 103 -16.62 -10.09 -23.45
N THR A 104 -17.46 -10.98 -22.94
CA THR A 104 -18.18 -11.94 -23.76
C THR A 104 -19.45 -11.29 -24.29
N ARG A 105 -19.78 -11.55 -25.55
CA ARG A 105 -20.84 -10.87 -26.30
C ARG A 105 -22.27 -11.08 -25.77
N GLU A 106 -22.48 -12.00 -24.85
CA GLU A 106 -23.82 -12.33 -24.33
C GLU A 106 -23.74 -12.67 -22.84
N SER A 107 -24.41 -11.84 -22.02
CA SER A 107 -24.80 -12.04 -20.62
C SER A 107 -23.69 -12.39 -19.60
N ALA A 108 -23.77 -11.68 -18.46
CA ALA A 108 -22.94 -11.81 -17.26
C ALA A 108 -21.43 -11.60 -17.52
N LEU A 109 -20.92 -10.48 -16.99
CA LEU A 109 -19.48 -10.20 -16.95
C LEU A 109 -18.79 -11.27 -16.13
N ASP A 110 -18.16 -12.25 -16.79
CA ASP A 110 -17.26 -13.18 -16.14
C ASP A 110 -16.00 -12.41 -15.73
N GLU A 111 -15.83 -12.21 -14.44
CA GLU A 111 -14.64 -11.55 -13.87
C GLU A 111 -13.57 -12.61 -13.60
N THR A 112 -12.38 -12.44 -14.19
CA THR A 112 -11.23 -13.29 -13.89
C THR A 112 -10.31 -12.62 -12.89
N VAL A 113 -10.13 -13.22 -11.72
CA VAL A 113 -9.14 -12.75 -10.73
C VAL A 113 -7.75 -13.04 -11.27
N LEU A 114 -6.97 -12.00 -11.52
CA LEU A 114 -5.61 -12.09 -12.02
C LEU A 114 -4.63 -12.42 -10.88
N TYR A 115 -4.71 -11.66 -9.79
CA TYR A 115 -3.88 -11.81 -8.60
C TYR A 115 -4.55 -11.19 -7.38
N GLU A 116 -4.00 -11.53 -6.23
CA GLU A 116 -4.45 -11.06 -4.93
C GLU A 116 -3.23 -10.59 -4.12
N ILE A 117 -3.38 -9.47 -3.43
CA ILE A 117 -2.41 -8.95 -2.48
C ILE A 117 -3.08 -8.68 -1.14
N LYS A 118 -2.35 -8.92 -0.03
CA LYS A 118 -2.83 -8.66 1.33
C LYS A 118 -1.76 -7.94 2.13
N TYR A 119 -2.23 -7.06 3.00
CA TYR A 119 -1.43 -6.46 4.06
C TYR A 119 -2.22 -6.54 5.37
N THR A 120 -1.62 -7.16 6.39
CA THR A 120 -2.32 -7.47 7.64
C THR A 120 -1.45 -7.09 8.83
N PRO A 121 -1.57 -5.87 9.38
CA PRO A 121 -0.95 -5.48 10.64
C PRO A 121 -1.68 -6.08 11.84
N THR A 122 -0.91 -6.48 12.87
CA THR A 122 -1.39 -6.80 14.21
C THR A 122 -0.82 -5.77 15.17
N TYR A 123 -1.68 -5.16 15.99
CA TYR A 123 -1.31 -4.04 16.84
C TYR A 123 -2.08 -4.06 18.17
N TYR A 124 -1.50 -3.43 19.19
CA TYR A 124 -2.18 -3.05 20.44
C TYR A 124 -2.50 -1.57 20.41
N LYS A 125 -3.67 -1.20 20.91
CA LYS A 125 -4.07 0.18 21.12
C LYS A 125 -4.67 0.33 22.52
N THR A 126 -3.89 0.90 23.43
CA THR A 126 -4.25 1.02 24.86
C THR A 126 -3.85 2.38 25.40
N ASN A 127 -4.75 2.99 26.19
CA ASN A 127 -4.46 4.26 26.88
C ASN A 127 -3.92 5.37 25.98
N GLY A 128 -4.44 5.48 24.75
CA GLY A 128 -3.98 6.48 23.80
C GLY A 128 -2.61 6.20 23.17
N ASN A 129 -2.08 5.00 23.33
CA ASN A 129 -0.85 4.55 22.69
C ASN A 129 -1.11 3.43 21.69
N ILE A 130 -0.19 3.26 20.75
CA ILE A 130 -0.19 2.21 19.74
C ILE A 130 1.15 1.45 19.73
N CYS A 131 1.08 0.17 19.39
CA CYS A 131 2.24 -0.67 19.10
C CYS A 131 1.89 -1.68 18.01
N ILE A 132 2.43 -1.51 16.81
CA ILE A 132 2.33 -2.52 15.76
C ILE A 132 3.39 -3.58 16.06
N THR A 133 2.96 -4.79 16.36
CA THR A 133 3.84 -5.88 16.80
C THR A 133 4.25 -6.81 15.66
N LYS A 134 3.38 -6.93 14.67
CA LYS A 134 3.55 -7.86 13.56
C LYS A 134 2.88 -7.34 12.30
N VAL A 135 3.45 -7.64 11.15
CA VAL A 135 2.78 -7.46 9.87
C VAL A 135 2.93 -8.71 9.02
N TYR A 136 1.88 -9.03 8.31
CA TYR A 136 1.84 -10.12 7.34
C TYR A 136 1.56 -9.54 5.96
N GLY A 137 2.40 -9.89 4.98
CA GLY A 137 2.23 -9.57 3.57
C GLY A 137 2.04 -10.83 2.75
N MET A 138 1.14 -10.80 1.79
CA MET A 138 0.93 -11.88 0.82
C MET A 138 0.72 -11.29 -0.57
N ALA A 139 1.32 -11.92 -1.57
CA ALA A 139 0.99 -11.65 -2.96
C ALA A 139 0.98 -12.97 -3.74
N ARG A 140 -0.15 -13.28 -4.36
CA ARG A 140 -0.40 -14.54 -5.03
C ARG A 140 -1.08 -14.33 -6.39
N LYS A 141 -0.56 -14.98 -7.43
CA LYS A 141 -1.20 -15.03 -8.74
C LYS A 141 -2.36 -16.05 -8.74
N LYS A 142 -3.39 -15.77 -9.52
CA LYS A 142 -4.56 -16.64 -9.67
C LYS A 142 -4.68 -17.23 -11.07
N VAL A 143 -3.87 -16.75 -12.01
CA VAL A 143 -3.87 -17.19 -13.40
C VAL A 143 -2.50 -17.70 -13.83
N SER A 144 -2.44 -18.65 -14.75
CA SER A 144 -1.20 -19.25 -15.21
C SER A 144 -0.34 -18.32 -16.07
N TYR A 145 -0.96 -17.39 -16.77
CA TYR A 145 -0.30 -16.41 -17.65
C TYR A 145 0.23 -15.18 -16.93
N ALA A 146 0.19 -15.15 -15.58
CA ALA A 146 0.87 -14.15 -14.76
C ALA A 146 2.09 -14.75 -14.05
N SER A 147 3.14 -13.96 -13.84
CA SER A 147 4.33 -14.35 -13.10
C SER A 147 4.88 -13.19 -12.28
N PHE A 148 5.33 -13.47 -11.04
CA PHE A 148 6.03 -12.45 -10.26
C PHE A 148 7.43 -12.24 -10.80
N GLN A 149 7.82 -10.96 -10.86
CA GLN A 149 9.15 -10.51 -11.26
C GLN A 149 9.89 -10.03 -10.02
N GLY A 150 11.03 -10.67 -9.73
CA GLY A 150 11.84 -10.28 -8.59
C GLY A 150 11.24 -10.63 -7.21
N LYS A 151 11.59 -9.82 -6.22
CA LYS A 151 11.14 -9.96 -4.83
C LYS A 151 9.89 -9.12 -4.58
N LYS A 152 9.05 -9.63 -3.71
CA LYS A 152 7.92 -8.92 -3.11
C LYS A 152 8.43 -8.21 -1.86
N ALA A 153 7.75 -7.16 -1.41
CA ALA A 153 8.11 -6.45 -0.19
C ALA A 153 6.91 -6.36 0.76
N VAL A 154 7.18 -6.40 2.04
CA VAL A 154 6.25 -6.01 3.10
C VAL A 154 6.95 -5.06 4.04
N THR A 155 6.30 -3.94 4.36
CA THR A 155 6.85 -2.89 5.24
C THR A 155 5.94 -2.61 6.40
N ALA A 156 6.50 -2.09 7.49
CA ALA A 156 5.72 -1.49 8.57
C ALA A 156 6.40 -0.20 9.03
N HIS A 157 5.57 0.77 9.37
CA HIS A 157 5.96 2.06 9.93
C HIS A 157 5.16 2.33 11.20
N GLN A 158 5.80 3.00 12.18
CA GLN A 158 5.10 3.44 13.37
C GLN A 158 5.72 4.73 13.89
N GLY A 159 4.95 5.82 13.90
CA GLY A 159 5.39 7.13 14.38
C GLY A 159 5.82 8.06 13.25
N ILE A 160 6.87 8.87 13.50
CA ILE A 160 7.28 9.93 12.58
C ILE A 160 7.78 9.34 11.26
N ALA A 161 7.15 9.74 10.17
CA ALA A 161 7.53 9.30 8.83
C ALA A 161 8.99 9.67 8.52
N GLY A 162 9.76 8.70 7.99
CA GLY A 162 11.17 8.87 7.66
C GLY A 162 12.15 8.63 8.82
N SER A 163 11.68 8.21 9.99
CA SER A 163 12.54 7.80 11.09
C SER A 163 12.95 6.33 10.93
N ASP A 164 14.25 6.05 10.85
CA ASP A 164 14.79 4.67 10.69
C ASP A 164 14.41 3.74 11.86
N LYS A 165 14.15 4.28 13.05
CA LYS A 165 13.77 3.51 14.24
C LYS A 165 12.31 3.02 14.21
N CYS A 166 11.53 3.52 13.29
CA CYS A 166 10.10 3.28 13.16
C CYS A 166 9.74 2.62 11.85
N HIS A 167 10.72 1.99 11.18
CA HIS A 167 10.54 1.32 9.90
C HIS A 167 11.17 -0.07 9.91
N VAL A 168 10.44 -1.04 9.41
CA VAL A 168 10.96 -2.37 9.10
C VAL A 168 10.47 -2.79 7.72
N GLU A 169 11.33 -3.49 6.99
CA GLU A 169 11.04 -4.02 5.67
C GLU A 169 11.55 -5.46 5.55
N ALA A 170 10.81 -6.30 4.86
CA ALA A 170 11.28 -7.61 4.44
C ALA A 170 10.95 -7.88 2.98
N LEU A 171 11.97 -8.27 2.23
CA LEU A 171 11.83 -8.79 0.88
C LEU A 171 11.60 -10.30 0.92
N PHE A 172 10.72 -10.82 0.05
CA PHE A 172 10.40 -12.24 0.01
C PHE A 172 10.11 -12.74 -1.40
N THR A 173 10.32 -14.05 -1.62
CA THR A 173 10.03 -14.73 -2.90
C THR A 173 8.91 -15.74 -2.76
N THR A 174 8.58 -16.15 -1.53
CA THR A 174 7.47 -17.04 -1.19
C THR A 174 6.11 -16.39 -1.47
N GLU A 175 5.02 -17.08 -1.24
CA GLU A 175 3.67 -16.49 -1.39
C GLU A 175 3.42 -15.40 -0.34
N SER A 176 3.92 -15.59 0.86
CA SER A 176 3.72 -14.67 1.98
C SER A 176 4.95 -14.51 2.85
N LYS A 177 4.95 -13.47 3.67
CA LYS A 177 5.96 -13.17 4.69
C LYS A 177 5.32 -12.53 5.89
N THR A 178 5.73 -12.97 7.08
CA THR A 178 5.43 -12.31 8.36
C THR A 178 6.70 -11.71 8.91
N ILE A 179 6.63 -10.49 9.43
CA ILE A 179 7.68 -9.84 10.20
C ILE A 179 7.16 -9.42 11.57
N THR A 180 7.99 -9.62 12.59
CA THR A 180 7.80 -9.00 13.92
C THR A 180 8.53 -7.68 13.90
N THR A 181 7.87 -6.60 14.25
CA THR A 181 8.40 -5.25 14.05
C THR A 181 9.43 -4.87 15.10
N GLY A 182 9.24 -5.31 16.36
CA GLY A 182 10.06 -4.87 17.48
C GLY A 182 9.87 -3.40 17.86
N PHE A 183 8.78 -2.78 17.43
CA PHE A 183 8.48 -1.39 17.76
C PHE A 183 8.10 -1.24 19.23
N ASP A 184 8.53 -0.14 19.81
CA ASP A 184 8.09 0.30 21.15
C ASP A 184 6.69 0.92 21.06
N GLN A 185 5.98 0.91 22.19
CA GLN A 185 4.70 1.59 22.31
C GLN A 185 4.89 3.11 22.26
N ILE A 186 4.12 3.79 21.42
CA ILE A 186 4.17 5.26 21.24
C ILE A 186 2.77 5.87 21.37
N PRO A 187 2.66 7.20 21.66
CA PRO A 187 1.39 7.90 21.59
C PRO A 187 0.75 7.72 20.21
N TYR A 188 -0.53 7.36 20.21
CA TYR A 188 -1.28 7.18 18.98
C TYR A 188 -1.71 8.53 18.40
N VAL A 189 -1.32 8.76 17.17
CA VAL A 189 -1.83 9.84 16.33
C VAL A 189 -2.35 9.18 15.06
N LYS A 190 -3.59 9.48 14.69
CA LYS A 190 -4.13 8.97 13.43
C LYS A 190 -3.27 9.44 12.27
N SER A 191 -2.97 8.55 11.33
CA SER A 191 -2.20 8.90 10.14
C SER A 191 -2.89 9.99 9.32
N SER A 192 -4.23 9.99 9.26
CA SER A 192 -5.04 11.04 8.62
C SER A 192 -4.85 12.43 9.23
N ASP A 193 -4.70 12.51 10.56
CA ASP A 193 -4.68 13.77 11.28
C ASP A 193 -3.30 14.44 11.28
N SER A 194 -2.27 13.75 10.79
CA SER A 194 -0.86 14.16 10.89
C SER A 194 -0.32 14.91 9.68
N ASN A 195 -1.13 15.16 8.64
CA ASN A 195 -0.68 15.73 7.37
C ASN A 195 0.55 15.00 6.78
N GLY A 196 0.60 13.67 6.93
CA GLY A 196 1.69 12.83 6.45
C GLY A 196 2.97 12.85 7.31
N MET A 197 2.94 13.49 8.50
CA MET A 197 4.08 13.47 9.41
C MET A 197 4.16 12.20 10.27
N VAL A 198 3.05 11.51 10.46
CA VAL A 198 2.98 10.25 11.21
C VAL A 198 2.42 9.17 10.30
N ALA A 199 3.04 8.00 10.33
CA ALA A 199 2.58 6.81 9.63
C ALA A 199 2.53 5.64 10.63
N ASN A 200 1.34 5.09 10.84
CA ASN A 200 1.12 3.91 11.65
C ASN A 200 0.49 2.82 10.77
N GLY A 201 1.31 2.00 10.13
CA GLY A 201 0.83 1.02 9.17
C GLY A 201 1.93 0.61 8.20
N GLY A 202 1.61 0.48 6.93
CA GLY A 202 2.59 0.14 5.89
C GLY A 202 1.95 -0.45 4.65
N GLU A 203 2.72 -1.24 3.92
CA GLU A 203 2.29 -1.80 2.65
C GLU A 203 2.80 -3.22 2.40
N CYS A 204 2.09 -3.91 1.52
CA CYS A 204 2.62 -5.04 0.78
C CYS A 204 2.66 -4.69 -0.70
N SER A 205 3.78 -4.97 -1.36
CA SER A 205 3.97 -4.68 -2.79
C SER A 205 4.59 -5.84 -3.55
N ALA A 206 4.29 -5.93 -4.84
CA ALA A 206 4.82 -6.94 -5.73
C ALA A 206 4.89 -6.44 -7.17
N THR A 207 5.95 -6.82 -7.87
CA THR A 207 6.05 -6.64 -9.32
C THR A 207 5.68 -7.94 -10.01
N LEU A 208 4.83 -7.86 -11.00
CA LEU A 208 4.40 -9.03 -11.77
C LEU A 208 4.31 -8.69 -13.26
N TYR A 209 4.48 -9.71 -14.08
CA TYR A 209 4.23 -9.67 -15.52
C TYR A 209 2.94 -10.43 -15.83
N VAL A 210 2.05 -9.78 -16.56
CA VAL A 210 0.81 -10.40 -17.06
C VAL A 210 0.86 -10.42 -18.57
N SER A 211 0.72 -11.60 -19.18
CA SER A 211 0.75 -11.74 -20.64
C SER A 211 -0.35 -10.89 -21.29
N GLY A 212 0.05 -10.10 -22.26
CA GLY A 212 -0.84 -9.13 -22.94
C GLY A 212 -1.08 -7.81 -22.20
N MET A 213 -0.52 -7.65 -20.98
CA MET A 213 -0.67 -6.41 -20.18
C MET A 213 0.68 -5.86 -19.72
N GLY A 214 1.78 -6.61 -19.90
CA GLY A 214 3.12 -6.17 -19.53
C GLY A 214 3.43 -6.28 -18.05
N GLU A 215 4.45 -5.53 -17.62
CA GLU A 215 4.90 -5.45 -16.24
C GLU A 215 4.03 -4.46 -15.45
N GLN A 216 3.65 -4.88 -14.25
CA GLN A 216 2.80 -4.12 -13.35
C GLN A 216 3.35 -4.17 -11.93
N ILE A 217 3.18 -3.10 -11.19
CA ILE A 217 3.46 -3.03 -9.76
C ILE A 217 2.13 -2.88 -9.05
N ILE A 218 1.82 -3.82 -8.14
CA ILE A 218 0.67 -3.72 -7.26
C ILE A 218 1.12 -3.37 -5.85
N ARG A 219 0.37 -2.50 -5.18
CA ARG A 219 0.54 -2.14 -3.77
C ARG A 219 -0.80 -2.20 -3.05
N ALA A 220 -0.76 -2.67 -1.81
CA ALA A 220 -1.85 -2.58 -0.85
C ALA A 220 -1.31 -1.87 0.38
N GLU A 221 -1.79 -0.67 0.66
CA GLU A 221 -1.36 0.22 1.74
C GLU A 221 -2.48 0.31 2.79
N LEU A 222 -2.12 0.28 4.07
CA LEU A 222 -3.06 0.43 5.18
C LEU A 222 -2.39 1.18 6.33
N TYR A 223 -3.06 2.23 6.79
CA TYR A 223 -2.62 3.06 7.92
C TYR A 223 -3.76 3.24 8.93
N LEU A 224 -3.37 3.23 10.23
CA LEU A 224 -4.21 3.33 11.43
C LEU A 224 -4.42 4.77 11.85
#